data_14985b597e3be58197c849ff612a4d41
#
_entry.id   14985b597e3be58197c849ff612a4d41
#
_cell.length_a   1.000
_cell.length_b   1.000
_cell.length_c   1.000
_cell.angle_alpha   90.00
_cell.angle_beta   90.00
_cell.angle_gamma   90.00
#
_symmetry.space_group_name_H-M   'P 1'
#
loop_
_entity.id
_entity.type
_entity.pdbx_description
1 polymer ?
#
loop_
_entity_poly.entity_id
_entity_poly.type
_entity_poly.pdbx_seq_one_letter_code
_entity_poly.pdbx_strand_id
1 'polypeptide(L)'
;MLQQAETLPLEQLDVTNWDLYQQDAVYPYFERLRCEDPVHYHTDSRYGPFWSVTRFDDIKAVDTNHKVFSSEPTIAIMESPADFELPMFIAMDQPKHDVQRKAVSPVVGPRNLAAMEALIRERTELVLDSLPVGKEFNWVDEVSIELTTRMLATLFAFPFEDRRKLTFWSDAATSTEMSIEERKAALIECLTWFNQLCQERQHAEPSLDLISMLAHGKDTKDMIKNPMEYLGNLVLLIVGGNDTTRNSMSGSVLALNEFPAEFEKLRADHSLIRNMVAETIRWQTPLAHMRRTALEDVELNGKQIKKGDKVLMWYVSGNRDESHFENADAFVIDRPNAREHMSFGFGIHRCMGNRLAELQLRILWEEVLKRFDHVEVTGEPVRIRSNLVRGYTELPVVLY
;
A
#
# COMPACT_ATOMS: atom_id res chain seq x y z
N MET A 1 3.77 -1.79 -28.39
CA MET A 1 5.13 -2.01 -27.86
C MET A 1 5.49 -0.79 -27.04
N LEU A 2 5.83 -0.97 -25.75
CA LEU A 2 6.41 0.11 -24.96
C LEU A 2 7.74 0.51 -25.61
N GLN A 3 7.98 1.81 -25.80
CA GLN A 3 9.26 2.30 -26.28
C GLN A 3 10.31 2.00 -25.21
N GLN A 4 11.51 1.61 -25.63
CA GLN A 4 12.59 1.30 -24.70
C GLN A 4 13.03 2.58 -23.99
N ALA A 5 13.08 2.58 -22.67
CA ALA A 5 13.47 3.72 -21.85
C ALA A 5 14.80 4.34 -22.30
N GLU A 6 15.77 3.52 -22.72
CA GLU A 6 17.12 3.91 -23.13
C GLU A 6 17.17 4.85 -24.34
N THR A 7 16.16 4.80 -25.22
CA THR A 7 16.15 5.55 -26.48
C THR A 7 15.30 6.82 -26.44
N LEU A 8 14.50 7.00 -25.38
CA LEU A 8 13.63 8.18 -25.24
C LEU A 8 14.40 9.39 -24.72
N PRO A 9 14.13 10.62 -25.22
CA PRO A 9 14.51 11.84 -24.51
C PRO A 9 13.91 11.88 -23.11
N LEU A 10 14.58 12.51 -22.14
CA LEU A 10 14.10 12.57 -20.74
C LEU A 10 12.71 13.17 -20.63
N GLU A 11 12.40 14.19 -21.45
CA GLU A 11 11.10 14.87 -21.46
C GLU A 11 9.96 13.97 -21.93
N GLN A 12 10.27 12.82 -22.55
CA GLN A 12 9.29 11.84 -23.02
C GLN A 12 9.16 10.62 -22.10
N LEU A 13 9.90 10.56 -21.00
CA LEU A 13 9.79 9.49 -20.02
C LEU A 13 8.51 9.65 -19.19
N ASP A 14 7.44 9.00 -19.60
CA ASP A 14 6.17 8.98 -18.85
C ASP A 14 6.13 7.84 -17.84
N VAL A 15 6.65 8.10 -16.64
CA VAL A 15 6.58 7.15 -15.51
C VAL A 15 5.17 7.02 -14.91
N THR A 16 4.20 7.77 -15.42
CA THR A 16 2.80 7.66 -14.98
C THR A 16 1.98 6.69 -15.82
N ASN A 17 2.53 6.16 -16.91
CA ASN A 17 1.86 5.20 -17.79
C ASN A 17 1.57 3.90 -17.06
N TRP A 18 0.29 3.55 -16.90
CA TRP A 18 -0.19 2.35 -16.20
C TRP A 18 0.31 1.04 -16.81
N ASP A 19 0.53 1.00 -18.15
CA ASP A 19 0.98 -0.19 -18.85
C ASP A 19 2.41 -0.60 -18.46
N LEU A 20 3.25 0.38 -18.06
CA LEU A 20 4.59 0.10 -17.53
C LEU A 20 4.53 -0.73 -16.23
N TYR A 21 3.56 -0.45 -15.37
CA TYR A 21 3.38 -1.18 -14.11
C TYR A 21 2.76 -2.56 -14.34
N GLN A 22 1.79 -2.66 -15.24
CA GLN A 22 1.18 -3.93 -15.60
C GLN A 22 2.19 -4.90 -16.21
N GLN A 23 3.13 -4.40 -17.01
CA GLN A 23 4.17 -5.19 -17.68
C GLN A 23 5.47 -5.30 -16.87
N ASP A 24 5.51 -4.75 -15.65
CA ASP A 24 6.69 -4.66 -14.79
C ASP A 24 7.92 -4.00 -15.45
N ALA A 25 7.67 -3.06 -16.35
CA ALA A 25 8.65 -2.43 -17.23
C ALA A 25 9.05 -0.99 -16.82
N VAL A 26 8.67 -0.55 -15.63
CA VAL A 26 8.87 0.84 -15.17
C VAL A 26 10.29 1.13 -14.67
N TYR A 27 11.04 0.13 -14.22
CA TYR A 27 12.33 0.30 -13.55
C TYR A 27 13.41 1.00 -14.41
N PRO A 28 13.62 0.68 -15.69
CA PRO A 28 14.58 1.37 -16.53
C PRO A 28 14.29 2.86 -16.70
N TYR A 29 13.00 3.27 -16.65
CA TYR A 29 12.60 4.68 -16.69
C TYR A 29 13.04 5.40 -15.42
N PHE A 30 12.83 4.80 -14.26
CA PHE A 30 13.27 5.37 -12.99
C PHE A 30 14.79 5.37 -12.83
N GLU A 31 15.49 4.34 -13.30
CA GLU A 31 16.95 4.29 -13.29
C GLU A 31 17.53 5.51 -14.03
N ARG A 32 17.01 5.78 -15.24
CA ARG A 32 17.44 6.97 -16.00
C ARG A 32 17.14 8.26 -15.25
N LEU A 33 15.93 8.42 -14.71
CA LEU A 33 15.60 9.62 -13.94
C LEU A 33 16.51 9.79 -12.71
N ARG A 34 16.77 8.71 -11.95
CA ARG A 34 17.70 8.77 -10.81
C ARG A 34 19.11 9.21 -11.21
N CYS A 35 19.58 8.73 -12.36
CA CYS A 35 20.94 9.02 -12.84
C CYS A 35 21.06 10.38 -13.49
N GLU A 36 20.12 10.75 -14.37
CA GLU A 36 20.25 11.89 -15.28
C GLU A 36 19.55 13.16 -14.74
N ASP A 37 18.37 13.03 -14.11
CA ASP A 37 17.59 14.16 -13.58
C ASP A 37 16.67 13.71 -12.42
N PRO A 38 17.20 13.52 -11.21
CA PRO A 38 16.49 12.88 -10.10
C PRO A 38 15.29 13.68 -9.57
N VAL A 39 15.24 14.99 -9.83
CA VAL A 39 14.11 15.87 -9.56
C VAL A 39 13.66 16.45 -10.90
N HIS A 40 12.84 15.68 -11.62
CA HIS A 40 12.46 15.94 -12.99
C HIS A 40 11.10 16.63 -13.10
N TYR A 41 10.99 17.69 -13.92
CA TYR A 41 9.73 18.39 -14.15
C TYR A 41 9.04 17.92 -15.43
N HIS A 42 7.88 17.29 -15.26
CA HIS A 42 7.01 16.91 -16.37
C HIS A 42 6.09 18.08 -16.72
N THR A 43 6.28 18.64 -17.90
CA THR A 43 5.48 19.78 -18.41
C THR A 43 4.18 19.35 -19.06
N ASP A 44 4.19 18.17 -19.69
CA ASP A 44 3.04 17.62 -20.44
C ASP A 44 2.72 16.21 -19.94
N SER A 45 1.67 16.10 -19.15
CA SER A 45 1.14 14.82 -18.70
C SER A 45 -0.39 14.88 -18.63
N ARG A 46 -1.03 13.70 -18.65
CA ARG A 46 -2.49 13.59 -18.47
C ARG A 46 -3.00 14.17 -17.14
N TYR A 47 -2.10 14.37 -16.17
CA TYR A 47 -2.39 14.90 -14.82
C TYR A 47 -2.01 16.37 -14.66
N GLY A 48 -1.65 17.06 -15.76
CA GLY A 48 -1.03 18.37 -15.74
C GLY A 48 0.45 18.32 -15.28
N PRO A 49 1.11 19.46 -15.14
CA PRO A 49 2.51 19.51 -14.77
C PRO A 49 2.76 19.03 -13.33
N PHE A 50 3.92 18.37 -13.11
CA PHE A 50 4.34 17.91 -11.79
C PHE A 50 5.85 17.62 -11.75
N TRP A 51 6.39 17.54 -10.55
CA TRP A 51 7.77 17.12 -10.25
C TRP A 51 7.80 15.63 -9.90
N SER A 52 8.66 14.86 -10.55
CA SER A 52 9.05 13.50 -10.14
C SER A 52 10.28 13.58 -9.24
N VAL A 53 10.19 13.06 -8.02
CA VAL A 53 11.31 12.90 -7.08
C VAL A 53 11.61 11.41 -6.99
N THR A 54 12.82 10.99 -7.37
CA THR A 54 13.16 9.59 -7.67
C THR A 54 14.25 8.99 -6.79
N ARG A 55 15.15 9.79 -6.20
CA ARG A 55 16.20 9.33 -5.27
C ARG A 55 15.69 9.20 -3.85
N PHE A 56 16.25 8.26 -3.12
CA PHE A 56 15.90 7.96 -1.73
C PHE A 56 15.96 9.19 -0.81
N ASP A 57 17.08 9.89 -0.79
CA ASP A 57 17.27 11.03 0.12
C ASP A 57 16.38 12.22 -0.23
N ASP A 58 16.17 12.50 -1.52
CA ASP A 58 15.27 13.56 -1.99
C ASP A 58 13.81 13.27 -1.62
N ILE A 59 13.37 12.03 -1.81
CA ILE A 59 12.02 11.57 -1.39
C ILE A 59 11.86 11.74 0.12
N LYS A 60 12.83 11.29 0.90
CA LYS A 60 12.82 11.40 2.36
C LYS A 60 12.79 12.86 2.81
N ALA A 61 13.54 13.75 2.14
CA ALA A 61 13.54 15.18 2.43
C ALA A 61 12.15 15.80 2.22
N VAL A 62 11.45 15.45 1.12
CA VAL A 62 10.09 15.91 0.86
C VAL A 62 9.11 15.35 1.89
N ASP A 63 9.15 14.05 2.14
CA ASP A 63 8.17 13.34 2.98
C ASP A 63 8.25 13.75 4.48
N THR A 64 9.45 14.13 4.94
CA THR A 64 9.66 14.60 6.33
C THR A 64 9.39 16.08 6.53
N ASN A 65 9.36 16.89 5.47
CA ASN A 65 9.18 18.33 5.55
C ASN A 65 7.72 18.76 5.31
N HIS A 66 6.82 18.30 6.16
CA HIS A 66 5.38 18.61 6.10
C HIS A 66 5.03 20.10 6.26
N LYS A 67 5.98 20.95 6.66
CA LYS A 67 5.77 22.42 6.76
C LYS A 67 5.86 23.11 5.41
N VAL A 68 6.60 22.52 4.47
CA VAL A 68 6.80 23.02 3.11
C VAL A 68 6.01 22.21 2.09
N PHE A 69 5.82 20.92 2.35
CA PHE A 69 5.15 19.98 1.45
C PHE A 69 3.87 19.43 2.08
N SER A 70 2.74 20.02 1.73
CA SER A 70 1.40 19.64 2.20
C SER A 70 0.94 18.31 1.61
N SER A 71 0.18 17.55 2.37
CA SER A 71 -0.54 16.37 1.87
C SER A 71 -1.87 16.72 1.21
N GLU A 72 -2.33 17.96 1.34
CA GLU A 72 -3.58 18.42 0.73
C GLU A 72 -3.40 18.75 -0.77
N PRO A 73 -4.46 18.64 -1.58
CA PRO A 73 -5.77 18.09 -1.26
C PRO A 73 -5.84 16.55 -1.40
N THR A 74 -4.79 15.89 -1.94
CA THR A 74 -4.73 14.45 -2.19
C THR A 74 -3.30 13.93 -2.20
N ILE A 75 -3.14 12.66 -1.85
CA ILE A 75 -1.86 11.94 -1.83
C ILE A 75 -1.56 11.19 -3.13
N ALA A 76 -2.52 11.11 -4.06
CA ALA A 76 -2.35 10.46 -5.36
C ALA A 76 -2.18 11.51 -6.47
N ILE A 77 -1.54 11.10 -7.58
CA ILE A 77 -1.44 11.98 -8.76
C ILE A 77 -2.81 12.23 -9.40
N MET A 78 -3.68 11.22 -9.39
CA MET A 78 -5.05 11.32 -9.88
C MET A 78 -5.91 12.04 -8.84
N GLU A 79 -6.56 13.10 -9.27
CA GLU A 79 -7.48 13.87 -8.43
C GLU A 79 -8.90 13.29 -8.52
N SER A 80 -9.62 13.33 -7.40
CA SER A 80 -11.04 12.98 -7.39
C SER A 80 -11.86 14.02 -8.16
N PRO A 81 -12.99 13.62 -8.78
CA PRO A 81 -13.93 14.59 -9.33
C PRO A 81 -14.39 15.59 -8.26
N ALA A 82 -14.51 16.88 -8.63
CA ALA A 82 -14.87 17.94 -7.68
C ALA A 82 -16.23 17.73 -6.98
N ASP A 83 -17.13 16.96 -7.61
CA ASP A 83 -18.43 16.58 -7.04
C ASP A 83 -18.37 15.33 -6.16
N PHE A 84 -17.19 14.69 -6.03
CA PHE A 84 -17.01 13.49 -5.22
C PHE A 84 -15.62 13.46 -4.55
N GLU A 85 -15.33 14.51 -3.81
CA GLU A 85 -14.12 14.56 -2.99
C GLU A 85 -14.27 13.71 -1.73
N LEU A 86 -13.22 12.96 -1.39
CA LEU A 86 -13.13 12.11 -0.21
C LEU A 86 -12.04 12.65 0.73
N PRO A 87 -12.38 13.60 1.63
CA PRO A 87 -11.42 14.07 2.63
C PRO A 87 -11.03 12.92 3.56
N MET A 88 -9.71 12.66 3.68
CA MET A 88 -9.15 11.59 4.53
C MET A 88 -7.92 12.10 5.27
N PHE A 89 -7.68 11.63 6.49
CA PHE A 89 -6.61 12.22 7.32
C PHE A 89 -5.21 12.09 6.72
N ILE A 90 -4.93 11.11 5.86
CA ILE A 90 -3.65 11.01 5.17
C ILE A 90 -3.42 12.14 4.15
N ALA A 91 -4.51 12.78 3.68
CA ALA A 91 -4.52 13.94 2.78
C ALA A 91 -4.87 15.22 3.53
N MET A 92 -4.59 15.29 4.83
CA MET A 92 -4.79 16.47 5.67
C MET A 92 -3.48 16.90 6.30
N ASP A 93 -3.35 18.20 6.54
CA ASP A 93 -2.25 18.76 7.32
C ASP A 93 -2.61 18.88 8.81
N GLN A 94 -1.60 19.21 9.63
CA GLN A 94 -1.80 19.51 11.05
C GLN A 94 -2.64 20.80 11.23
N PRO A 95 -3.49 20.92 12.25
CA PRO A 95 -3.68 19.97 13.37
C PRO A 95 -4.73 18.87 13.07
N LYS A 96 -5.51 18.99 12.00
CA LYS A 96 -6.65 18.08 11.70
C LYS A 96 -6.18 16.65 11.52
N HIS A 97 -5.07 16.45 10.78
CA HIS A 97 -4.41 15.14 10.63
C HIS A 97 -4.17 14.46 11.98
N ASP A 98 -3.52 15.15 12.90
CA ASP A 98 -3.10 14.57 14.18
C ASP A 98 -4.29 14.11 15.03
N VAL A 99 -5.36 14.92 15.05
CA VAL A 99 -6.58 14.63 15.80
C VAL A 99 -7.21 13.32 15.29
N GLN A 100 -7.42 13.21 13.98
CA GLN A 100 -8.08 12.05 13.39
C GLN A 100 -7.21 10.80 13.46
N ARG A 101 -5.93 10.92 13.12
CA ARG A 101 -4.97 9.81 13.21
C ARG A 101 -4.88 9.26 14.63
N LYS A 102 -4.80 10.14 15.65
CA LYS A 102 -4.73 9.75 17.06
C LYS A 102 -5.95 8.94 17.50
N ALA A 103 -7.13 9.27 17.00
CA ALA A 103 -8.37 8.58 17.37
C ALA A 103 -8.37 7.08 16.98
N VAL A 104 -7.78 6.73 15.83
CA VAL A 104 -7.78 5.36 15.30
C VAL A 104 -6.47 4.61 15.56
N SER A 105 -5.38 5.29 15.90
CA SER A 105 -4.07 4.66 16.13
C SER A 105 -4.05 3.53 17.17
N PRO A 106 -4.85 3.55 18.25
CA PRO A 106 -4.83 2.48 19.25
C PRO A 106 -5.18 1.09 18.69
N VAL A 107 -5.97 1.01 17.61
CA VAL A 107 -6.37 -0.29 17.00
C VAL A 107 -5.16 -1.09 16.49
N VAL A 108 -4.13 -0.40 16.01
CA VAL A 108 -2.87 -1.01 15.55
C VAL A 108 -1.72 -0.78 16.56
N GLY A 109 -2.06 -0.39 17.78
CA GLY A 109 -1.09 -0.20 18.85
C GLY A 109 -0.49 -1.52 19.36
N PRO A 110 0.72 -1.50 19.97
CA PRO A 110 1.43 -2.71 20.35
C PRO A 110 0.62 -3.67 21.24
N ARG A 111 -0.17 -3.13 22.18
CA ARG A 111 -1.00 -3.94 23.09
C ARG A 111 -2.09 -4.69 22.32
N ASN A 112 -2.75 -4.04 21.38
CA ASN A 112 -3.81 -4.65 20.60
C ASN A 112 -3.23 -5.68 19.61
N LEU A 113 -2.09 -5.36 18.98
CA LEU A 113 -1.41 -6.29 18.08
C LEU A 113 -0.96 -7.57 18.81
N ALA A 114 -0.44 -7.44 20.02
CA ALA A 114 -0.08 -8.62 20.83
C ALA A 114 -1.30 -9.51 21.14
N ALA A 115 -2.45 -8.90 21.41
CA ALA A 115 -3.70 -9.65 21.61
C ALA A 115 -4.23 -10.30 20.32
N MET A 116 -3.94 -9.70 19.15
CA MET A 116 -4.39 -10.20 17.84
C MET A 116 -3.48 -11.30 17.27
N GLU A 117 -2.25 -11.46 17.73
CA GLU A 117 -1.27 -12.38 17.13
C GLU A 117 -1.80 -13.82 17.06
N ALA A 118 -2.41 -14.32 18.15
CA ALA A 118 -2.98 -15.65 18.19
C ALA A 118 -4.13 -15.82 17.17
N LEU A 119 -5.00 -14.81 17.06
CA LEU A 119 -6.10 -14.81 16.11
C LEU A 119 -5.62 -14.76 14.64
N ILE A 120 -4.59 -13.95 14.36
CA ILE A 120 -3.99 -13.88 13.03
C ILE A 120 -3.41 -15.24 12.64
N ARG A 121 -2.74 -15.89 13.58
CA ARG A 121 -2.14 -17.23 13.38
C ARG A 121 -3.21 -18.28 13.10
N GLU A 122 -4.22 -18.38 13.97
CA GLU A 122 -5.36 -19.29 13.78
C GLU A 122 -6.01 -19.14 12.40
N ARG A 123 -6.25 -17.91 11.97
CA ARG A 123 -6.83 -17.64 10.66
C ARG A 123 -5.91 -18.00 9.50
N THR A 124 -4.62 -17.78 9.67
CA THR A 124 -3.62 -18.19 8.67
C THR A 124 -3.58 -19.71 8.56
N GLU A 125 -3.57 -20.42 9.69
CA GLU A 125 -3.63 -21.88 9.72
C GLU A 125 -4.89 -22.39 9.01
N LEU A 126 -6.07 -21.89 9.35
CA LEU A 126 -7.33 -22.29 8.73
C LEU A 126 -7.34 -22.09 7.21
N VAL A 127 -6.75 -20.99 6.70
CA VAL A 127 -6.65 -20.74 5.26
C VAL A 127 -5.69 -21.74 4.63
N LEU A 128 -4.48 -21.87 5.17
CA LEU A 128 -3.46 -22.75 4.60
C LEU A 128 -3.86 -24.22 4.63
N ASP A 129 -4.55 -24.67 5.70
CA ASP A 129 -5.05 -26.06 5.84
C ASP A 129 -6.18 -26.39 4.85
N SER A 130 -6.84 -25.37 4.26
CA SER A 130 -7.89 -25.55 3.26
C SER A 130 -7.40 -25.62 1.81
N LEU A 131 -6.11 -25.34 1.58
CA LEU A 131 -5.56 -25.21 0.23
C LEU A 131 -5.39 -26.57 -0.47
N PRO A 132 -5.55 -26.63 -1.81
CA PRO A 132 -5.43 -27.86 -2.58
C PRO A 132 -3.96 -28.19 -2.86
N VAL A 133 -3.31 -29.01 -2.02
CA VAL A 133 -1.92 -29.49 -2.24
C VAL A 133 -1.83 -30.32 -3.52
N GLY A 134 -0.79 -30.09 -4.32
CA GLY A 134 -0.53 -30.78 -5.59
C GLY A 134 -1.47 -30.37 -6.74
N LYS A 135 -2.23 -29.30 -6.59
CA LYS A 135 -3.09 -28.75 -7.65
C LYS A 135 -2.87 -27.24 -7.77
N GLU A 136 -2.97 -26.74 -8.99
CA GLU A 136 -2.86 -25.31 -9.28
C GLU A 136 -4.07 -24.54 -8.74
N PHE A 137 -3.81 -23.37 -8.16
CA PHE A 137 -4.82 -22.41 -7.71
C PHE A 137 -4.26 -20.98 -7.76
N ASN A 138 -5.13 -19.98 -7.62
CA ASN A 138 -4.73 -18.56 -7.56
C ASN A 138 -4.40 -18.14 -6.11
N TRP A 139 -3.11 -17.93 -5.80
CA TRP A 139 -2.65 -17.48 -4.49
C TRP A 139 -3.26 -16.14 -4.07
N VAL A 140 -3.48 -15.23 -5.02
CA VAL A 140 -4.05 -13.91 -4.70
C VAL A 140 -5.43 -14.05 -4.09
N ASP A 141 -6.31 -14.87 -4.68
CA ASP A 141 -7.68 -15.03 -4.20
C ASP A 141 -7.79 -15.90 -2.95
N GLU A 142 -7.17 -17.09 -3.00
CA GLU A 142 -7.33 -18.10 -1.95
C GLU A 142 -6.54 -17.78 -0.66
N VAL A 143 -5.44 -17.01 -0.77
CA VAL A 143 -4.58 -16.71 0.38
C VAL A 143 -4.56 -15.21 0.68
N SER A 144 -4.06 -14.39 -0.24
CA SER A 144 -3.76 -13.00 0.07
C SER A 144 -5.01 -12.16 0.36
N ILE A 145 -6.05 -12.26 -0.47
CA ILE A 145 -7.35 -11.60 -0.27
C ILE A 145 -8.06 -12.19 0.95
N GLU A 146 -8.05 -13.52 1.08
CA GLU A 146 -8.74 -14.17 2.19
C GLU A 146 -8.19 -13.73 3.55
N LEU A 147 -6.86 -13.70 3.71
CA LEU A 147 -6.22 -13.26 4.96
C LEU A 147 -6.45 -11.79 5.26
N THR A 148 -6.31 -10.91 4.27
CA THR A 148 -6.48 -9.46 4.49
C THR A 148 -7.93 -9.10 4.78
N THR A 149 -8.91 -9.70 4.11
CA THR A 149 -10.34 -9.46 4.40
C THR A 149 -10.77 -9.97 5.75
N ARG A 150 -10.26 -11.14 6.19
CA ARG A 150 -10.48 -11.67 7.56
C ARG A 150 -9.94 -10.70 8.62
N MET A 151 -8.76 -10.10 8.36
CA MET A 151 -8.16 -9.14 9.26
C MET A 151 -8.96 -7.83 9.31
N LEU A 152 -9.33 -7.29 8.15
CA LEU A 152 -10.17 -6.07 8.08
C LEU A 152 -11.53 -6.28 8.75
N ALA A 153 -12.20 -7.40 8.51
CA ALA A 153 -13.45 -7.70 9.17
C ALA A 153 -13.32 -7.65 10.70
N THR A 154 -12.18 -8.10 11.25
CA THR A 154 -11.91 -7.98 12.69
C THR A 154 -11.67 -6.53 13.12
N LEU A 155 -10.83 -5.79 12.38
CA LEU A 155 -10.50 -4.40 12.73
C LEU A 155 -11.70 -3.48 12.71
N PHE A 156 -12.66 -3.73 11.81
CA PHE A 156 -13.88 -2.95 11.68
C PHE A 156 -15.07 -3.53 12.47
N ALA A 157 -14.91 -4.74 13.07
CA ALA A 157 -16.03 -5.55 13.55
C ALA A 157 -17.15 -5.68 12.50
N PHE A 158 -16.74 -5.91 11.26
CA PHE A 158 -17.61 -6.08 10.08
C PHE A 158 -18.12 -7.51 10.02
N PRO A 159 -19.40 -7.76 9.55
CA PRO A 159 -19.93 -9.10 9.39
C PRO A 159 -19.00 -9.99 8.56
N PHE A 160 -18.66 -11.14 9.12
CA PHE A 160 -17.61 -11.99 8.54
C PHE A 160 -18.03 -12.61 7.20
N GLU A 161 -19.29 -12.94 7.04
CA GLU A 161 -19.89 -13.46 5.82
C GLU A 161 -19.84 -12.46 4.65
N ASP A 162 -19.87 -11.15 4.95
CA ASP A 162 -19.82 -10.06 3.97
C ASP A 162 -18.41 -9.51 3.73
N ARG A 163 -17.37 -10.08 4.36
CA ARG A 163 -15.99 -9.55 4.35
C ARG A 163 -15.43 -9.25 2.94
N ARG A 164 -15.85 -10.01 1.91
CA ARG A 164 -15.43 -9.79 0.52
C ARG A 164 -15.87 -8.43 -0.05
N LYS A 165 -16.90 -7.80 0.52
CA LYS A 165 -17.29 -6.43 0.18
C LYS A 165 -16.16 -5.42 0.48
N LEU A 166 -15.38 -5.67 1.52
CA LEU A 166 -14.22 -4.81 1.86
C LEU A 166 -13.18 -4.79 0.74
N THR A 167 -12.92 -5.94 0.08
CA THR A 167 -12.05 -5.99 -1.11
C THR A 167 -12.70 -5.27 -2.29
N PHE A 168 -13.98 -5.52 -2.55
CA PHE A 168 -14.70 -4.86 -3.65
C PHE A 168 -14.67 -3.34 -3.53
N TRP A 169 -14.90 -2.77 -2.34
CA TRP A 169 -14.82 -1.32 -2.12
C TRP A 169 -13.38 -0.78 -2.20
N SER A 170 -12.40 -1.57 -1.76
CA SER A 170 -10.98 -1.24 -1.92
C SER A 170 -10.59 -1.14 -3.39
N ASP A 171 -10.94 -2.16 -4.16
CA ASP A 171 -10.67 -2.21 -5.61
C ASP A 171 -11.39 -1.06 -6.34
N ALA A 172 -12.65 -0.77 -6.00
CA ALA A 172 -13.39 0.35 -6.57
C ALA A 172 -12.73 1.70 -6.26
N ALA A 173 -12.17 1.89 -5.06
CA ALA A 173 -11.48 3.13 -4.69
C ALA A 173 -10.20 3.37 -5.49
N THR A 174 -9.48 2.31 -5.87
CA THR A 174 -8.16 2.38 -6.54
C THR A 174 -8.19 2.00 -8.02
N SER A 175 -9.32 1.50 -8.53
CA SER A 175 -9.47 1.04 -9.92
C SER A 175 -9.21 2.14 -10.95
N THR A 176 -8.46 1.77 -11.98
CA THR A 176 -8.27 2.55 -13.20
C THR A 176 -9.15 2.07 -14.37
N GLU A 177 -9.89 0.97 -14.18
CA GLU A 177 -10.71 0.30 -15.20
C GLU A 177 -12.22 0.50 -15.00
N MET A 178 -12.67 0.64 -13.74
CA MET A 178 -14.06 0.97 -13.45
C MET A 178 -14.40 2.41 -13.86
N SER A 179 -15.60 2.63 -14.40
CA SER A 179 -16.13 3.96 -14.65
C SER A 179 -16.26 4.78 -13.35
N ILE A 180 -16.31 6.09 -13.47
CA ILE A 180 -16.50 7.00 -12.32
C ILE A 180 -17.84 6.71 -11.63
N GLU A 181 -18.90 6.41 -12.38
CA GLU A 181 -20.24 6.10 -11.87
C GLU A 181 -20.25 4.79 -11.07
N GLU A 182 -19.60 3.74 -11.58
CA GLU A 182 -19.49 2.45 -10.87
C GLU A 182 -18.70 2.60 -9.57
N ARG A 183 -17.59 3.35 -9.60
CA ARG A 183 -16.79 3.65 -8.40
C ARG A 183 -17.59 4.42 -7.36
N LYS A 184 -18.32 5.48 -7.77
CA LYS A 184 -19.20 6.25 -6.89
C LYS A 184 -20.28 5.36 -6.27
N ALA A 185 -20.94 4.51 -7.07
CA ALA A 185 -21.97 3.60 -6.57
C ALA A 185 -21.43 2.63 -5.51
N ALA A 186 -20.28 2.01 -5.76
CA ALA A 186 -19.63 1.10 -4.81
C ALA A 186 -19.25 1.82 -3.49
N LEU A 187 -18.71 3.04 -3.57
CA LEU A 187 -18.32 3.80 -2.39
C LEU A 187 -19.53 4.32 -1.59
N ILE A 188 -20.63 4.66 -2.25
CA ILE A 188 -21.89 5.00 -1.55
C ILE A 188 -22.51 3.76 -0.88
N GLU A 189 -22.41 2.57 -1.48
CA GLU A 189 -22.76 1.31 -0.80
C GLU A 189 -21.92 1.12 0.47
N CYS A 190 -20.60 1.31 0.37
CA CYS A 190 -19.69 1.28 1.52
C CYS A 190 -20.15 2.23 2.64
N LEU A 191 -20.42 3.48 2.31
CA LEU A 191 -20.92 4.47 3.27
C LEU A 191 -22.20 4.01 3.95
N THR A 192 -23.14 3.45 3.19
CA THR A 192 -24.43 2.96 3.72
C THR A 192 -24.24 1.85 4.76
N TRP A 193 -23.39 0.87 4.45
CA TRP A 193 -23.06 -0.22 5.36
C TRP A 193 -22.39 0.29 6.66
N PHE A 194 -21.39 1.14 6.52
CA PHE A 194 -20.67 1.65 7.70
C PHE A 194 -21.48 2.66 8.53
N ASN A 195 -22.40 3.41 7.92
CA ASN A 195 -23.36 4.22 8.67
C ASN A 195 -24.24 3.36 9.58
N GLN A 196 -24.74 2.24 9.07
CA GLN A 196 -25.54 1.31 9.88
C GLN A 196 -24.70 0.73 11.03
N LEU A 197 -23.49 0.22 10.75
CA LEU A 197 -22.58 -0.29 11.78
C LEU A 197 -22.22 0.79 12.82
N CYS A 198 -21.98 2.02 12.40
CA CYS A 198 -21.68 3.11 13.32
C CYS A 198 -22.87 3.43 14.25
N GLN A 199 -24.11 3.45 13.72
CA GLN A 199 -25.31 3.62 14.52
C GLN A 199 -25.46 2.52 15.57
N GLU A 200 -25.24 1.27 15.18
CA GLU A 200 -25.27 0.13 16.11
C GLU A 200 -24.22 0.29 17.21
N ARG A 201 -22.98 0.69 16.85
CA ARG A 201 -21.89 0.90 17.81
C ARG A 201 -22.09 2.09 18.75
N GLN A 202 -22.78 3.15 18.33
CA GLN A 202 -23.11 4.28 19.20
C GLN A 202 -23.98 3.88 20.41
N HIS A 203 -24.74 2.80 20.26
CA HIS A 203 -25.61 2.28 21.32
C HIS A 203 -25.03 1.06 22.07
N ALA A 204 -23.87 0.57 21.64
CA ALA A 204 -23.17 -0.55 22.26
C ALA A 204 -22.08 -0.05 23.22
N GLU A 205 -21.59 -0.94 24.10
CA GLU A 205 -20.41 -0.66 24.92
C GLU A 205 -19.16 -0.43 24.03
N PRO A 206 -18.29 0.53 24.36
CA PRO A 206 -17.08 0.80 23.60
C PRO A 206 -16.17 -0.42 23.50
N SER A 207 -15.68 -0.70 22.30
CA SER A 207 -14.76 -1.80 21.98
C SER A 207 -13.54 -1.32 21.21
N LEU A 208 -12.53 -2.20 21.07
CA LEU A 208 -11.26 -1.87 20.39
C LEU A 208 -11.32 -2.11 18.88
N ASP A 209 -12.49 -2.00 18.26
CA ASP A 209 -12.63 -1.96 16.81
C ASP A 209 -12.67 -0.52 16.28
N LEU A 210 -12.34 -0.35 15.00
CA LEU A 210 -12.24 0.96 14.36
C LEU A 210 -13.57 1.73 14.38
N ILE A 211 -14.69 1.05 14.15
CA ILE A 211 -16.01 1.70 14.11
C ILE A 211 -16.43 2.17 15.49
N SER A 212 -16.20 1.34 16.52
CA SER A 212 -16.45 1.74 17.91
C SER A 212 -15.57 2.94 18.32
N MET A 213 -14.30 2.95 17.94
CA MET A 213 -13.39 4.08 18.21
C MET A 213 -13.86 5.38 17.54
N LEU A 214 -14.34 5.28 16.29
CA LEU A 214 -14.89 6.45 15.57
C LEU A 214 -16.22 6.91 16.20
N ALA A 215 -17.08 5.98 16.59
CA ALA A 215 -18.40 6.29 17.15
C ALA A 215 -18.36 6.92 18.55
N HIS A 216 -17.40 6.50 19.38
CA HIS A 216 -17.29 6.93 20.79
C HIS A 216 -16.17 7.96 21.02
N GLY A 217 -15.25 8.14 20.07
CA GLY A 217 -14.13 9.07 20.20
C GLY A 217 -14.60 10.51 20.36
N LYS A 218 -14.07 11.23 21.36
CA LYS A 218 -14.45 12.62 21.66
C LYS A 218 -14.35 13.52 20.42
N ASP A 219 -13.31 13.34 19.62
CA ASP A 219 -12.98 14.18 18.47
C ASP A 219 -13.48 13.60 17.13
N THR A 220 -14.06 12.39 17.12
CA THR A 220 -14.51 11.68 15.91
C THR A 220 -15.98 11.32 15.90
N LYS A 221 -16.67 11.30 17.04
CA LYS A 221 -18.09 10.92 17.15
C LYS A 221 -19.03 11.74 16.26
N ASP A 222 -18.64 12.95 15.93
CA ASP A 222 -19.41 13.83 15.05
C ASP A 222 -18.99 13.70 13.56
N MET A 223 -17.98 12.87 13.24
CA MET A 223 -17.51 12.68 11.86
C MET A 223 -18.61 12.09 10.96
N ILE A 224 -19.47 11.23 11.51
CA ILE A 224 -20.64 10.69 10.79
C ILE A 224 -21.58 11.77 10.24
N LYS A 225 -21.57 12.97 10.84
CA LYS A 225 -22.33 14.13 10.35
C LYS A 225 -21.72 14.76 9.09
N ASN A 226 -20.49 14.39 8.75
CA ASN A 226 -19.78 14.77 7.53
C ASN A 226 -19.57 13.52 6.66
N PRO A 227 -20.58 13.04 5.90
CA PRO A 227 -20.58 11.72 5.28
C PRO A 227 -19.38 11.46 4.38
N MET A 228 -18.93 12.46 3.61
CA MET A 228 -17.80 12.30 2.68
C MET A 228 -16.46 12.18 3.41
N GLU A 229 -16.27 12.89 4.53
CA GLU A 229 -15.07 12.77 5.37
C GLU A 229 -15.07 11.43 6.12
N TYR A 230 -16.24 10.97 6.58
CA TYR A 230 -16.38 9.66 7.18
C TYR A 230 -16.06 8.55 6.17
N LEU A 231 -16.65 8.62 4.98
CA LEU A 231 -16.35 7.69 3.88
C LEU A 231 -14.86 7.73 3.49
N GLY A 232 -14.27 8.91 3.34
CA GLY A 232 -12.86 9.07 3.00
C GLY A 232 -11.93 8.36 3.99
N ASN A 233 -12.19 8.51 5.28
CA ASN A 233 -11.41 7.82 6.32
C ASN A 233 -11.65 6.30 6.35
N LEU A 234 -12.88 5.83 6.10
CA LEU A 234 -13.15 4.40 5.95
C LEU A 234 -12.40 3.80 4.76
N VAL A 235 -12.50 4.44 3.59
CA VAL A 235 -11.81 4.02 2.37
C VAL A 235 -10.29 4.00 2.58
N LEU A 236 -9.72 5.03 3.22
CA LEU A 236 -8.31 5.05 3.57
C LEU A 236 -7.88 3.83 4.39
N LEU A 237 -8.66 3.47 5.42
CA LEU A 237 -8.34 2.37 6.32
C LEU A 237 -8.56 1.00 5.64
N ILE A 238 -9.57 0.88 4.77
CA ILE A 238 -9.83 -0.32 3.98
C ILE A 238 -8.72 -0.54 2.96
N VAL A 239 -8.44 0.44 2.10
CA VAL A 239 -7.38 0.37 1.06
C VAL A 239 -6.02 0.12 1.70
N GLY A 240 -5.68 0.89 2.74
CA GLY A 240 -4.40 0.75 3.43
C GLY A 240 -4.19 -0.62 4.08
N GLY A 241 -5.25 -1.24 4.61
CA GLY A 241 -5.17 -2.55 5.26
C GLY A 241 -5.32 -3.74 4.30
N ASN A 242 -5.95 -3.54 3.15
CA ASN A 242 -6.19 -4.58 2.15
C ASN A 242 -5.09 -4.63 1.09
N ASP A 243 -5.02 -3.60 0.23
CA ASP A 243 -4.26 -3.66 -1.02
C ASP A 243 -2.76 -3.82 -0.81
N THR A 244 -2.19 -3.07 0.12
CA THR A 244 -0.74 -3.09 0.33
C THR A 244 -0.26 -4.40 0.94
N THR A 245 -1.01 -4.96 1.89
CA THR A 245 -0.67 -6.21 2.57
C THR A 245 -0.87 -7.42 1.66
N ARG A 246 -2.01 -7.51 0.94
CA ARG A 246 -2.27 -8.61 0.00
C ARG A 246 -1.21 -8.67 -1.10
N ASN A 247 -0.82 -7.52 -1.64
CA ASN A 247 0.18 -7.45 -2.70
C ASN A 247 1.60 -7.76 -2.19
N SER A 248 1.90 -7.45 -0.92
CA SER A 248 3.14 -7.89 -0.30
C SER A 248 3.16 -9.40 -0.03
N MET A 249 2.02 -10.00 0.36
CA MET A 249 1.89 -11.46 0.51
C MET A 249 2.14 -12.18 -0.82
N SER A 250 1.47 -11.74 -1.90
CA SER A 250 1.66 -12.31 -3.24
C SER A 250 3.06 -12.05 -3.78
N GLY A 251 3.58 -10.83 -3.63
CA GLY A 251 4.94 -10.48 -4.05
C GLY A 251 6.04 -11.24 -3.33
N SER A 252 5.83 -11.69 -2.08
CA SER A 252 6.78 -12.53 -1.38
C SER A 252 6.92 -13.93 -1.99
N VAL A 253 5.81 -14.50 -2.46
CA VAL A 253 5.82 -15.79 -3.17
C VAL A 253 6.54 -15.65 -4.50
N LEU A 254 6.19 -14.63 -5.28
CA LEU A 254 6.85 -14.38 -6.57
C LEU A 254 8.36 -14.16 -6.39
N ALA A 255 8.76 -13.29 -5.46
CA ALA A 255 10.17 -13.00 -5.22
C ALA A 255 10.99 -14.24 -4.85
N LEU A 256 10.46 -15.11 -3.97
CA LEU A 256 11.16 -16.33 -3.56
C LEU A 256 11.22 -17.37 -4.69
N ASN A 257 10.34 -17.31 -5.72
CA ASN A 257 10.44 -18.10 -6.92
C ASN A 257 11.43 -17.51 -7.93
N GLU A 258 11.47 -16.20 -8.09
CA GLU A 258 12.44 -15.51 -8.97
C GLU A 258 13.89 -15.59 -8.41
N PHE A 259 14.03 -15.67 -7.08
CA PHE A 259 15.31 -15.76 -6.38
C PHE A 259 15.40 -17.05 -5.54
N PRO A 260 15.50 -18.24 -6.16
CA PRO A 260 15.43 -19.52 -5.44
C PRO A 260 16.55 -19.72 -4.40
N ALA A 261 17.72 -19.13 -4.59
CA ALA A 261 18.80 -19.16 -3.61
C ALA A 261 18.40 -18.47 -2.29
N GLU A 262 17.56 -17.45 -2.35
CA GLU A 262 17.05 -16.77 -1.17
C GLU A 262 15.98 -17.62 -0.44
N PHE A 263 15.19 -18.39 -1.21
CA PHE A 263 14.28 -19.37 -0.60
C PHE A 263 15.03 -20.47 0.14
N GLU A 264 16.12 -20.99 -0.41
CA GLU A 264 16.96 -22.01 0.26
C GLU A 264 17.60 -21.45 1.54
N LYS A 265 18.05 -20.19 1.54
CA LYS A 265 18.50 -19.51 2.79
C LYS A 265 17.39 -19.45 3.83
N LEU A 266 16.17 -19.09 3.40
CA LEU A 266 15.02 -18.98 4.31
C LEU A 266 14.63 -20.33 4.91
N ARG A 267 14.68 -21.40 4.12
CA ARG A 267 14.45 -22.78 4.59
C ARG A 267 15.52 -23.25 5.58
N ALA A 268 16.76 -22.87 5.35
CA ALA A 268 17.88 -23.23 6.23
C ALA A 268 17.87 -22.47 7.56
N ASP A 269 17.38 -21.23 7.55
CA ASP A 269 17.34 -20.35 8.73
C ASP A 269 16.06 -19.53 8.82
N HIS A 270 15.08 -20.02 9.53
CA HIS A 270 13.80 -19.34 9.78
C HIS A 270 13.91 -18.04 10.57
N SER A 271 15.05 -17.75 11.22
CA SER A 271 15.28 -16.48 11.90
C SER A 271 15.30 -15.29 10.92
N LEU A 272 15.56 -15.56 9.63
CA LEU A 272 15.56 -14.59 8.53
C LEU A 272 14.16 -14.12 8.14
N ILE A 273 13.07 -14.78 8.55
CA ILE A 273 11.69 -14.41 8.17
C ILE A 273 11.41 -12.92 8.39
N ARG A 274 11.84 -12.37 9.53
CA ARG A 274 11.58 -10.95 9.85
C ARG A 274 12.30 -9.99 8.90
N ASN A 275 13.50 -10.33 8.47
CA ASN A 275 14.25 -9.50 7.53
C ASN A 275 13.75 -9.70 6.10
N MET A 276 13.41 -10.93 5.72
CA MET A 276 12.75 -11.25 4.46
C MET A 276 11.44 -10.47 4.30
N VAL A 277 10.64 -10.33 5.36
CA VAL A 277 9.41 -9.50 5.32
C VAL A 277 9.73 -8.05 5.00
N ALA A 278 10.75 -7.46 5.61
CA ALA A 278 11.16 -6.09 5.29
C ALA A 278 11.66 -5.97 3.85
N GLU A 279 12.47 -6.93 3.39
CA GLU A 279 12.96 -6.99 2.00
C GLU A 279 11.80 -7.19 1.00
N THR A 280 10.81 -8.01 1.34
CA THR A 280 9.59 -8.16 0.54
C THR A 280 8.89 -6.81 0.34
N ILE A 281 8.68 -6.06 1.41
CA ILE A 281 8.00 -4.76 1.37
C ILE A 281 8.82 -3.74 0.58
N ARG A 282 10.17 -3.79 0.66
CA ARG A 282 11.06 -2.99 -0.17
C ARG A 282 10.93 -3.35 -1.64
N TRP A 283 11.12 -4.63 -1.98
CA TRP A 283 11.19 -5.13 -3.36
C TRP A 283 9.85 -5.00 -4.08
N GLN A 284 8.76 -5.38 -3.42
CA GLN A 284 7.40 -5.26 -3.96
C GLN A 284 6.96 -3.81 -4.08
N THR A 285 7.24 -2.97 -3.10
CA THR A 285 6.76 -1.58 -3.02
C THR A 285 5.29 -1.47 -3.43
N PRO A 286 4.34 -1.96 -2.64
CA PRO A 286 2.94 -2.13 -3.06
C PRO A 286 2.21 -0.81 -3.32
N LEU A 287 2.75 0.32 -2.85
CA LEU A 287 2.31 1.66 -3.17
C LEU A 287 3.44 2.40 -3.89
N ALA A 288 3.23 2.69 -5.19
CA ALA A 288 4.30 3.18 -6.06
C ALA A 288 4.74 4.61 -5.74
N HIS A 289 3.80 5.46 -5.36
CA HIS A 289 4.07 6.88 -5.08
C HIS A 289 3.13 7.47 -4.02
N MET A 290 3.56 8.60 -3.49
CA MET A 290 2.73 9.57 -2.78
C MET A 290 2.96 10.95 -3.36
N ARG A 291 1.93 11.82 -3.31
CA ARG A 291 1.99 13.21 -3.75
C ARG A 291 2.06 14.15 -2.55
N ARG A 292 2.75 15.28 -2.79
CA ARG A 292 2.68 16.49 -1.95
C ARG A 292 2.40 17.72 -2.83
N THR A 293 1.99 18.80 -2.19
CA THR A 293 1.84 20.12 -2.81
C THR A 293 2.78 21.10 -2.12
N ALA A 294 3.60 21.82 -2.88
CA ALA A 294 4.52 22.81 -2.30
C ALA A 294 3.73 24.03 -1.76
N LEU A 295 3.95 24.39 -0.49
CA LEU A 295 3.30 25.53 0.17
C LEU A 295 4.01 26.85 -0.07
N GLU A 296 5.27 26.81 -0.46
CA GLU A 296 6.15 27.95 -0.77
C GLU A 296 7.15 27.59 -1.86
N ASP A 297 7.86 28.59 -2.40
CA ASP A 297 8.98 28.33 -3.31
C ASP A 297 10.12 27.67 -2.54
N VAL A 298 10.62 26.54 -3.04
CA VAL A 298 11.66 25.75 -2.36
C VAL A 298 12.65 25.16 -3.36
N GLU A 299 13.90 25.08 -2.96
CA GLU A 299 14.94 24.38 -3.73
C GLU A 299 15.06 22.91 -3.27
N LEU A 300 15.05 22.00 -4.23
CA LEU A 300 15.34 20.58 -4.01
C LEU A 300 16.31 20.10 -5.10
N ASN A 301 17.48 19.60 -4.68
CA ASN A 301 18.50 19.08 -5.61
C ASN A 301 18.84 20.06 -6.76
N GLY A 302 18.98 21.36 -6.45
CA GLY A 302 19.27 22.43 -7.41
C GLY A 302 18.10 22.86 -8.30
N LYS A 303 16.91 22.28 -8.12
CA LYS A 303 15.70 22.63 -8.85
C LYS A 303 14.81 23.57 -8.02
N GLN A 304 14.19 24.54 -8.69
CA GLN A 304 13.29 25.51 -8.06
C GLN A 304 11.83 25.04 -8.19
N ILE A 305 11.30 24.41 -7.16
CA ILE A 305 9.89 24.01 -7.05
C ILE A 305 9.10 25.25 -6.62
N LYS A 306 8.02 25.55 -7.32
CA LYS A 306 7.18 26.72 -7.04
C LYS A 306 6.03 26.38 -6.11
N LYS A 307 5.59 27.37 -5.32
CA LYS A 307 4.36 27.27 -4.55
C LYS A 307 3.20 26.80 -5.41
N GLY A 308 2.49 25.77 -4.96
CA GLY A 308 1.37 25.13 -5.65
C GLY A 308 1.76 23.98 -6.58
N ASP A 309 3.05 23.75 -6.81
CA ASP A 309 3.50 22.63 -7.64
C ASP A 309 3.17 21.29 -6.99
N LYS A 310 2.79 20.32 -7.84
CA LYS A 310 2.62 18.91 -7.48
C LYS A 310 3.99 18.24 -7.43
N VAL A 311 4.28 17.55 -6.33
CA VAL A 311 5.56 16.84 -6.11
C VAL A 311 5.26 15.37 -5.82
N LEU A 312 5.64 14.49 -6.74
CA LEU A 312 5.45 13.06 -6.61
C LEU A 312 6.71 12.39 -6.09
N MET A 313 6.58 11.76 -4.94
CA MET A 313 7.62 10.93 -4.31
C MET A 313 7.46 9.49 -4.82
N TRP A 314 8.33 9.04 -5.70
CA TRP A 314 8.27 7.71 -6.29
C TRP A 314 8.94 6.67 -5.40
N TYR A 315 8.18 6.10 -4.44
CA TYR A 315 8.68 5.06 -3.52
C TYR A 315 9.22 3.84 -4.26
N VAL A 316 8.59 3.46 -5.39
CA VAL A 316 9.06 2.39 -6.27
C VAL A 316 10.46 2.64 -6.82
N SER A 317 10.82 3.90 -7.07
CA SER A 317 12.16 4.32 -7.48
C SER A 317 13.12 4.34 -6.31
N GLY A 318 12.76 5.01 -5.21
CA GLY A 318 13.64 5.14 -4.05
C GLY A 318 13.98 3.82 -3.36
N ASN A 319 13.08 2.83 -3.41
CA ASN A 319 13.37 1.47 -2.94
C ASN A 319 14.33 0.69 -3.87
N ARG A 320 14.60 1.20 -5.07
CA ARG A 320 15.56 0.68 -6.05
C ARG A 320 16.75 1.63 -6.27
N ASP A 321 16.95 2.58 -5.36
CA ASP A 321 18.07 3.52 -5.44
C ASP A 321 19.38 2.81 -5.02
N GLU A 322 20.28 2.65 -5.97
CA GLU A 322 21.58 1.97 -5.82
C GLU A 322 22.53 2.73 -4.91
N SER A 323 22.32 4.05 -4.73
CA SER A 323 23.08 4.84 -3.78
C SER A 323 22.75 4.52 -2.32
N HIS A 324 21.59 3.89 -2.06
CA HIS A 324 21.11 3.54 -0.73
C HIS A 324 21.06 2.02 -0.49
N PHE A 325 20.68 1.24 -1.51
CA PHE A 325 20.58 -0.22 -1.43
C PHE A 325 21.55 -0.89 -2.41
N GLU A 326 22.58 -1.55 -1.90
CA GLU A 326 23.50 -2.35 -2.73
C GLU A 326 22.71 -3.43 -3.47
N ASN A 327 22.93 -3.60 -4.80
CA ASN A 327 22.17 -4.51 -5.66
C ASN A 327 20.66 -4.31 -5.48
N ALA A 328 20.20 -3.08 -5.66
CA ALA A 328 18.84 -2.64 -5.31
C ALA A 328 17.71 -3.42 -6.01
N ASP A 329 17.97 -3.96 -7.22
CA ASP A 329 17.02 -4.76 -8.00
C ASP A 329 16.89 -6.20 -7.49
N ALA A 330 17.94 -6.74 -6.86
CA ALA A 330 17.90 -8.07 -6.29
C ALA A 330 17.05 -8.13 -5.02
N PHE A 331 16.37 -9.27 -4.85
CA PHE A 331 15.73 -9.67 -3.60
C PHE A 331 16.76 -10.39 -2.73
N VAL A 332 17.10 -9.81 -1.57
CA VAL A 332 18.16 -10.30 -0.68
C VAL A 332 17.63 -10.36 0.75
N ILE A 333 17.25 -11.55 1.22
CA ILE A 333 16.54 -11.71 2.50
C ILE A 333 17.37 -11.40 3.76
N ASP A 334 18.67 -11.38 3.65
CA ASP A 334 19.62 -11.00 4.70
C ASP A 334 20.23 -9.59 4.50
N ARG A 335 19.63 -8.77 3.63
CA ARG A 335 20.03 -7.37 3.40
C ARG A 335 20.12 -6.60 4.72
N PRO A 336 21.28 -5.98 5.03
CA PRO A 336 21.48 -5.32 6.33
C PRO A 336 20.50 -4.16 6.59
N ASN A 337 20.19 -3.39 5.54
CA ASN A 337 19.34 -2.19 5.61
C ASN A 337 17.94 -2.40 4.99
N ALA A 338 17.44 -3.64 4.89
CA ALA A 338 16.11 -3.91 4.32
C ALA A 338 15.00 -3.10 5.01
N ARG A 339 15.10 -2.86 6.32
CA ARG A 339 14.13 -2.10 7.12
C ARG A 339 14.14 -0.60 6.87
N GLU A 340 15.12 -0.07 6.14
CA GLU A 340 15.19 1.34 5.76
C GLU A 340 14.30 1.66 4.54
N HIS A 341 13.63 0.66 3.97
CA HIS A 341 12.73 0.86 2.84
C HIS A 341 11.72 1.98 3.08
N MET A 342 11.34 2.68 2.01
CA MET A 342 10.42 3.80 2.10
C MET A 342 8.94 3.45 1.85
N SER A 343 8.59 2.19 1.68
CA SER A 343 7.19 1.78 1.40
C SER A 343 6.19 2.18 2.51
N PHE A 344 6.67 2.41 3.73
CA PHE A 344 5.87 2.93 4.83
C PHE A 344 5.89 4.46 4.95
N GLY A 345 6.62 5.15 4.08
CA GLY A 345 6.83 6.59 4.16
C GLY A 345 7.59 7.04 5.43
N PHE A 346 7.75 8.35 5.54
CA PHE A 346 8.45 9.01 6.65
C PHE A 346 7.59 10.12 7.25
N GLY A 347 8.09 10.78 8.30
CA GLY A 347 7.45 11.95 8.90
C GLY A 347 6.10 11.66 9.56
N ILE A 348 5.23 12.67 9.59
CA ILE A 348 3.95 12.62 10.31
C ILE A 348 2.95 11.65 9.66
N HIS A 349 3.05 11.43 8.36
CA HIS A 349 2.18 10.52 7.60
C HIS A 349 2.71 9.08 7.49
N ARG A 350 3.82 8.75 8.17
CA ARG A 350 4.33 7.38 8.17
C ARG A 350 3.22 6.37 8.44
N CYS A 351 3.23 5.26 7.69
CA CYS A 351 2.21 4.21 7.77
C CYS A 351 1.88 3.82 9.22
N MET A 352 0.61 3.93 9.56
CA MET A 352 0.10 3.58 10.90
C MET A 352 0.04 2.06 11.10
N GLY A 353 -0.23 1.32 10.01
CA GLY A 353 -0.43 -0.13 10.00
C GLY A 353 0.85 -0.95 9.81
N ASN A 354 2.05 -0.33 9.74
CA ASN A 354 3.29 -1.01 9.40
C ASN A 354 3.56 -2.27 10.23
N ARG A 355 3.35 -2.19 11.57
CA ARG A 355 3.55 -3.34 12.48
C ARG A 355 2.56 -4.47 12.24
N LEU A 356 1.31 -4.14 11.88
CA LEU A 356 0.29 -5.13 11.56
C LEU A 356 0.61 -5.85 10.25
N ALA A 357 1.03 -5.10 9.21
CA ALA A 357 1.44 -5.67 7.93
C ALA A 357 2.64 -6.63 8.10
N GLU A 358 3.70 -6.18 8.81
CA GLU A 358 4.86 -7.03 9.12
C GLU A 358 4.47 -8.28 9.93
N LEU A 359 3.54 -8.15 10.88
CA LEU A 359 3.06 -9.26 11.71
C LEU A 359 2.30 -10.29 10.85
N GLN A 360 1.41 -9.86 9.97
CA GLN A 360 0.67 -10.76 9.10
C GLN A 360 1.58 -11.51 8.13
N LEU A 361 2.52 -10.81 7.48
CA LEU A 361 3.50 -11.41 6.57
C LEU A 361 4.41 -12.41 7.31
N ARG A 362 4.87 -12.06 8.52
CA ARG A 362 5.69 -12.94 9.34
C ARG A 362 4.94 -14.23 9.68
N ILE A 363 3.73 -14.13 10.19
CA ILE A 363 2.92 -15.29 10.55
C ILE A 363 2.62 -16.15 9.31
N LEU A 364 2.28 -15.53 8.17
CA LEU A 364 2.06 -16.25 6.92
C LEU A 364 3.28 -17.15 6.59
N TRP A 365 4.49 -16.61 6.59
CA TRP A 365 5.67 -17.37 6.24
C TRP A 365 6.10 -18.37 7.32
N GLU A 366 5.89 -18.06 8.62
CA GLU A 366 6.07 -19.03 9.70
C GLU A 366 5.16 -20.27 9.50
N GLU A 367 3.92 -20.07 9.05
CA GLU A 367 2.96 -21.15 8.86
C GLU A 367 3.09 -21.86 7.50
N VAL A 368 3.49 -21.17 6.44
CA VAL A 368 3.81 -21.75 5.13
C VAL A 368 4.98 -22.74 5.27
N LEU A 369 6.09 -22.31 5.88
CA LEU A 369 7.30 -23.15 6.03
C LEU A 369 7.11 -24.36 6.97
N LYS A 370 6.06 -24.38 7.78
CA LYS A 370 5.70 -25.57 8.59
C LYS A 370 4.91 -26.61 7.80
N ARG A 371 4.19 -26.20 6.76
CA ARG A 371 3.20 -27.02 6.04
C ARG A 371 3.67 -27.49 4.70
N PHE A 372 4.44 -26.66 4.00
CA PHE A 372 4.77 -26.88 2.60
C PHE A 372 6.27 -26.85 2.39
N ASP A 373 6.75 -27.79 1.61
CA ASP A 373 8.15 -27.80 1.19
C ASP A 373 8.45 -26.71 0.18
N HIS A 374 7.46 -26.39 -0.67
CA HIS A 374 7.60 -25.38 -1.72
C HIS A 374 6.24 -24.78 -2.11
N VAL A 375 6.25 -23.52 -2.49
CA VAL A 375 5.15 -22.81 -3.16
C VAL A 375 5.67 -22.44 -4.54
N GLU A 376 5.35 -23.26 -5.55
CA GLU A 376 5.82 -23.09 -6.92
C GLU A 376 4.88 -22.17 -7.70
N VAL A 377 5.41 -21.10 -8.30
CA VAL A 377 4.69 -20.27 -9.27
C VAL A 377 4.72 -20.97 -10.62
N THR A 378 3.55 -21.35 -11.14
CA THR A 378 3.41 -22.20 -12.32
C THR A 378 3.10 -21.44 -13.61
N GLY A 379 2.81 -20.14 -13.52
CA GLY A 379 2.47 -19.30 -14.67
C GLY A 379 2.81 -17.84 -14.47
N GLU A 380 2.64 -17.06 -15.54
CA GLU A 380 2.87 -15.61 -15.48
C GLU A 380 1.87 -14.91 -14.54
N PRO A 381 2.32 -14.05 -13.64
CA PRO A 381 1.43 -13.28 -12.79
C PRO A 381 0.65 -12.22 -13.60
N VAL A 382 -0.65 -12.08 -13.33
CA VAL A 382 -1.44 -10.98 -13.88
C VAL A 382 -1.35 -9.79 -12.93
N ARG A 383 -0.70 -8.71 -13.39
CA ARG A 383 -0.48 -7.50 -12.56
C ARG A 383 -1.60 -6.49 -12.71
N ILE A 384 -1.85 -5.74 -11.63
CA ILE A 384 -2.80 -4.62 -11.62
C ILE A 384 -2.28 -3.51 -12.55
N ARG A 385 -3.17 -2.99 -13.41
CA ARG A 385 -2.87 -1.87 -14.30
C ARG A 385 -3.04 -0.53 -13.57
N SER A 386 -2.04 -0.14 -12.76
CA SER A 386 -2.10 1.07 -11.92
C SER A 386 -0.71 1.61 -11.62
N ASN A 387 -0.55 2.93 -11.66
CA ASN A 387 0.66 3.62 -11.21
C ASN A 387 0.64 3.97 -9.70
N LEU A 388 -0.42 3.61 -8.98
CA LEU A 388 -0.53 3.85 -7.53
C LEU A 388 -0.36 2.55 -6.76
N VAL A 389 -1.24 1.56 -6.99
CA VAL A 389 -1.18 0.26 -6.33
C VAL A 389 -0.46 -0.73 -7.24
N ARG A 390 0.66 -1.29 -6.75
CA ARG A 390 1.42 -2.32 -7.43
C ARG A 390 1.10 -3.69 -6.84
N GLY A 391 0.59 -4.58 -7.66
CA GLY A 391 0.19 -5.89 -7.19
C GLY A 391 -0.36 -6.79 -8.28
N TYR A 392 -1.10 -7.79 -7.85
CA TYR A 392 -1.52 -8.90 -8.67
C TYR A 392 -3.03 -9.14 -8.54
N THR A 393 -3.65 -9.52 -9.65
CA THR A 393 -5.01 -10.10 -9.69
C THR A 393 -4.94 -11.63 -9.76
N GLU A 394 -3.87 -12.17 -10.38
CA GLU A 394 -3.64 -13.61 -10.45
C GLU A 394 -2.17 -13.93 -10.20
N LEU A 395 -1.94 -14.98 -9.44
CA LEU A 395 -0.64 -15.62 -9.23
C LEU A 395 -0.88 -17.13 -9.11
N PRO A 396 -0.79 -17.87 -10.24
CA PRO A 396 -1.01 -19.30 -10.23
C PRO A 396 0.12 -20.03 -9.53
N VAL A 397 -0.22 -20.89 -8.56
CA VAL A 397 0.75 -21.63 -7.76
C VAL A 397 0.33 -23.08 -7.54
N VAL A 398 1.32 -23.93 -7.25
CA VAL A 398 1.15 -25.30 -6.72
C VAL A 398 1.92 -25.41 -5.40
N LEU A 399 1.31 -26.07 -4.42
CA LEU A 399 1.91 -26.38 -3.11
C LEU A 399 2.42 -27.83 -3.10
N TYR A 400 3.60 -28.02 -2.52
CA TYR A 400 4.22 -29.34 -2.33
C TYR A 400 4.57 -29.58 -0.86
#